data_6dfec4de01e4eedda1d94df07e512124
#
_entry.id   6dfec4de01e4eedda1d94df07e512124
#
_cell.length_a   1.000
_cell.length_b   1.000
_cell.length_c   1.000
_cell.angle_alpha   90.00
_cell.angle_beta   90.00
_cell.angle_gamma   90.00
#
_symmetry.space_group_name_H-M   'P 1'
#
loop_
_entity.id
_entity.type
_entity.pdbx_description
1 polymer ?
#
loop_
_entity_poly.entity_id
_entity_poly.type
_entity_poly.pdbx_seq_one_letter_code
_entity_poly.pdbx_strand_id
1 'polypeptide(L)'
;MATAGINFARYGADYTGVELSKESLELAKKRFEVYNQRGNFYEGNSEDLSDFLPLDKYHLIYSWGVIHHTPHPEKVIKEISNYLAKDGVFKLMIYSSDSWKNYMISIGLDQPEAQYGCPVAYTYTEDEVYELLGDQFDVLSIERDHIFPYQIEPYKKGEYIKEPWFETMPNEMFEVLEKKLGWHLLITAKLKE
;
A
#
# COMPACT_ATOMS: atom_id res chain seq x y z
N MET A 1 -1.33 11.73 0.53
CA MET A 1 -1.67 11.88 -0.88
C MET A 1 -0.41 12.23 -1.64
N ALA A 2 -0.02 11.39 -2.58
CA ALA A 2 1.16 11.47 -3.46
C ALA A 2 2.51 11.76 -2.76
N THR A 3 2.73 11.32 -1.52
CA THR A 3 4.01 11.54 -0.81
C THR A 3 5.14 10.78 -1.48
N ALA A 4 4.92 9.53 -1.87
CA ALA A 4 5.88 8.76 -2.66
C ALA A 4 6.01 9.35 -4.08
N GLY A 5 4.88 9.73 -4.70
CA GLY A 5 4.85 10.31 -6.04
C GLY A 5 5.72 11.56 -6.20
N ILE A 6 5.70 12.45 -5.20
CA ILE A 6 6.56 13.65 -5.22
C ILE A 6 8.05 13.28 -5.21
N ASN A 7 8.42 12.24 -4.47
CA ASN A 7 9.81 11.78 -4.44
C ASN A 7 10.21 11.19 -5.80
N PHE A 8 9.37 10.37 -6.42
CA PHE A 8 9.63 9.86 -7.77
C PHE A 8 9.82 11.00 -8.77
N ALA A 9 8.93 12.00 -8.78
CA ALA A 9 9.03 13.16 -9.67
C ALA A 9 10.31 13.99 -9.42
N ARG A 10 10.71 14.21 -8.17
CA ARG A 10 11.95 14.91 -7.82
C ARG A 10 13.21 14.19 -8.29
N TYR A 11 13.16 12.88 -8.43
CA TYR A 11 14.23 12.06 -9.01
C TYR A 11 14.08 11.87 -10.52
N GLY A 12 13.19 12.62 -11.17
CA GLY A 12 13.09 12.70 -12.63
C GLY A 12 12.13 11.71 -13.27
N ALA A 13 11.26 11.06 -12.49
CA ALA A 13 10.23 10.21 -13.07
C ALA A 13 9.13 11.06 -13.74
N ASP A 14 8.66 10.59 -14.89
CA ASP A 14 7.39 11.06 -15.47
C ASP A 14 6.25 10.42 -14.68
N TYR A 15 5.55 11.25 -13.88
CA TYR A 15 4.62 10.78 -12.88
C TYR A 15 3.17 10.85 -13.36
N THR A 16 2.46 9.74 -13.20
CA THR A 16 1.00 9.67 -13.34
C THR A 16 0.39 9.14 -12.06
N GLY A 17 -0.58 9.88 -11.50
CA GLY A 17 -1.30 9.51 -10.29
C GLY A 17 -2.78 9.31 -10.56
N VAL A 18 -3.34 8.26 -9.97
CA VAL A 18 -4.79 7.96 -9.97
C VAL A 18 -5.29 8.04 -8.53
N GLU A 19 -6.40 8.70 -8.33
CA GLU A 19 -7.07 8.85 -7.03
C GLU A 19 -8.58 8.74 -7.20
N LEU A 20 -9.23 8.00 -6.29
CA LEU A 20 -10.69 7.87 -6.27
C LEU A 20 -11.37 9.14 -5.74
N SER A 21 -10.76 9.77 -4.74
CA SER A 21 -11.31 10.94 -4.05
C SER A 21 -10.80 12.23 -4.70
N LYS A 22 -11.73 13.07 -5.10
CA LYS A 22 -11.44 14.40 -5.67
C LYS A 22 -10.62 15.27 -4.71
N GLU A 23 -10.92 15.23 -3.42
CA GLU A 23 -10.23 15.98 -2.39
C GLU A 23 -8.76 15.52 -2.28
N SER A 24 -8.52 14.22 -2.33
CA SER A 24 -7.18 13.63 -2.33
C SER A 24 -6.40 13.98 -3.58
N LEU A 25 -7.07 14.00 -4.73
CA LEU A 25 -6.48 14.38 -6.01
C LEU A 25 -6.02 15.84 -5.98
N GLU A 26 -6.88 16.75 -5.51
CA GLU A 26 -6.54 18.17 -5.40
C GLU A 26 -5.39 18.43 -4.42
N LEU A 27 -5.33 17.69 -3.31
CA LEU A 27 -4.19 17.75 -2.39
C LEU A 27 -2.90 17.23 -3.03
N ALA A 28 -2.98 16.18 -3.85
CA ALA A 28 -1.83 15.68 -4.61
C ALA A 28 -1.31 16.72 -5.60
N LYS A 29 -2.20 17.34 -6.38
CA LYS A 29 -1.86 18.43 -7.32
C LYS A 29 -1.19 19.60 -6.59
N LYS A 30 -1.78 20.10 -5.49
CA LYS A 30 -1.20 21.19 -4.68
C LYS A 30 0.18 20.83 -4.15
N ARG A 31 0.39 19.59 -3.72
CA ARG A 31 1.70 19.13 -3.27
C ARG A 31 2.73 19.23 -4.41
N PHE A 32 2.38 18.79 -5.61
CA PHE A 32 3.26 18.89 -6.77
C PHE A 32 3.58 20.35 -7.11
N GLU A 33 2.61 21.25 -7.05
CA GLU A 33 2.82 22.69 -7.22
C GLU A 33 3.82 23.26 -6.20
N VAL A 34 3.62 22.98 -4.90
CA VAL A 34 4.51 23.46 -3.80
C VAL A 34 5.94 23.00 -4.00
N TYR A 35 6.15 21.80 -4.51
CA TYR A 35 7.49 21.25 -4.77
C TYR A 35 8.00 21.57 -6.19
N ASN A 36 7.28 22.38 -6.96
CA ASN A 36 7.60 22.72 -8.34
C ASN A 36 7.89 21.49 -9.21
N GLN A 37 7.04 20.47 -9.07
CA GLN A 37 7.09 19.24 -9.86
C GLN A 37 5.88 19.14 -10.80
N ARG A 38 6.02 18.34 -11.85
CA ARG A 38 4.95 18.07 -12.81
C ARG A 38 4.48 16.64 -12.67
N GLY A 39 3.22 16.39 -13.04
CA GLY A 39 2.62 15.05 -13.11
C GLY A 39 1.25 15.10 -13.75
N ASN A 40 0.80 13.96 -14.23
CA ASN A 40 -0.54 13.74 -14.76
C ASN A 40 -1.41 13.19 -13.63
N PHE A 41 -2.63 13.70 -13.48
CA PHE A 41 -3.53 13.33 -12.39
C PHE A 41 -4.91 12.99 -12.93
N TYR A 42 -5.39 11.81 -12.60
CA TYR A 42 -6.68 11.29 -13.03
C TYR A 42 -7.54 10.94 -11.82
N GLU A 43 -8.82 11.34 -11.87
CA GLU A 43 -9.83 10.93 -10.91
C GLU A 43 -10.54 9.69 -11.44
N GLY A 44 -10.59 8.62 -10.65
CA GLY A 44 -11.30 7.41 -11.05
C GLY A 44 -11.03 6.22 -10.14
N ASN A 45 -11.82 5.17 -10.35
CA ASN A 45 -11.71 3.91 -9.64
C ASN A 45 -10.62 3.05 -10.27
N SER A 46 -9.67 2.58 -9.45
CA SER A 46 -8.60 1.71 -9.93
C SER A 46 -9.07 0.34 -10.43
N GLU A 47 -10.29 -0.06 -10.15
CA GLU A 47 -10.92 -1.27 -10.72
C GLU A 47 -11.27 -1.13 -12.21
N ASP A 48 -11.33 0.10 -12.74
CA ASP A 48 -11.80 0.43 -14.07
C ASP A 48 -10.86 1.46 -14.74
N LEU A 49 -9.52 1.25 -14.63
CA LEU A 49 -8.52 2.19 -15.16
C LEU A 49 -8.68 2.45 -16.66
N SER A 50 -9.04 1.42 -17.42
CA SER A 50 -9.25 1.50 -18.86
C SER A 50 -10.38 2.46 -19.29
N ASP A 51 -11.30 2.81 -18.38
CA ASP A 51 -12.41 3.70 -18.69
C ASP A 51 -12.01 5.18 -18.77
N PHE A 52 -10.90 5.57 -18.09
CA PHE A 52 -10.54 6.98 -17.97
C PHE A 52 -9.04 7.27 -18.11
N LEU A 53 -8.18 6.28 -17.88
CA LEU A 53 -6.74 6.45 -18.00
C LEU A 53 -6.28 6.12 -19.43
N PRO A 54 -5.63 7.04 -20.15
CA PRO A 54 -5.07 6.73 -21.47
C PRO A 54 -4.13 5.53 -21.39
N LEU A 55 -4.26 4.61 -22.35
CA LEU A 55 -3.40 3.45 -22.41
C LEU A 55 -1.96 3.87 -22.68
N ASP A 56 -1.11 3.64 -21.70
CA ASP A 56 0.34 3.87 -21.75
C ASP A 56 1.06 2.73 -21.03
N LYS A 57 2.37 2.68 -21.07
CA LYS A 57 3.18 1.65 -20.43
C LYS A 57 4.12 2.27 -19.41
N TYR A 58 3.95 1.84 -18.16
CA TYR A 58 4.72 2.34 -17.02
C TYR A 58 5.80 1.35 -16.61
N HIS A 59 7.04 1.84 -16.42
CA HIS A 59 8.16 1.01 -15.93
C HIS A 59 8.06 0.72 -14.43
N LEU A 60 7.33 1.56 -13.69
CA LEU A 60 7.01 1.33 -12.29
C LEU A 60 5.54 1.65 -12.06
N ILE A 61 4.80 0.67 -11.55
CA ILE A 61 3.50 0.88 -10.95
C ILE A 61 3.65 0.68 -9.44
N TYR A 62 3.16 1.66 -8.67
CA TYR A 62 3.31 1.69 -7.22
C TYR A 62 1.96 1.89 -6.55
N SER A 63 1.55 0.91 -5.73
CA SER A 63 0.30 0.93 -4.98
C SER A 63 0.57 0.68 -3.50
N TRP A 64 0.40 1.68 -2.67
CA TRP A 64 0.67 1.60 -1.25
C TRP A 64 -0.59 1.82 -0.43
N GLY A 65 -1.11 0.75 0.19
CA GLY A 65 -2.29 0.84 1.04
C GLY A 65 -3.59 1.14 0.29
N VAL A 66 -3.76 0.62 -0.93
CA VAL A 66 -4.93 0.91 -1.78
C VAL A 66 -5.69 -0.36 -2.14
N ILE A 67 -5.03 -1.33 -2.76
CA ILE A 67 -5.68 -2.47 -3.42
C ILE A 67 -6.55 -3.29 -2.46
N HIS A 68 -6.08 -3.52 -1.24
CA HIS A 68 -6.83 -4.25 -0.22
C HIS A 68 -8.03 -3.48 0.37
N HIS A 69 -8.23 -2.24 -0.05
CA HIS A 69 -9.40 -1.42 0.28
C HIS A 69 -10.38 -1.30 -0.88
N THR A 70 -10.15 -1.97 -2.00
CA THR A 70 -11.10 -2.02 -3.11
C THR A 70 -12.05 -3.21 -2.94
N PRO A 71 -13.32 -3.10 -3.36
CA PRO A 71 -14.25 -4.22 -3.34
C PRO A 71 -13.82 -5.43 -4.17
N HIS A 72 -13.09 -5.18 -5.27
CA HIS A 72 -12.64 -6.20 -6.22
C HIS A 72 -11.14 -6.07 -6.53
N PRO A 73 -10.25 -6.46 -5.58
CA PRO A 73 -8.79 -6.36 -5.75
C PRO A 73 -8.27 -7.04 -7.02
N GLU A 74 -8.88 -8.16 -7.42
CA GLU A 74 -8.53 -8.92 -8.61
C GLU A 74 -8.73 -8.12 -9.92
N LYS A 75 -9.73 -7.22 -9.95
CA LYS A 75 -9.93 -6.31 -11.09
C LYS A 75 -8.81 -5.31 -11.20
N VAL A 76 -8.39 -4.73 -10.06
CA VAL A 76 -7.27 -3.79 -10.02
C VAL A 76 -5.99 -4.45 -10.52
N ILE A 77 -5.72 -5.69 -10.09
CA ILE A 77 -4.55 -6.47 -10.57
C ILE A 77 -4.61 -6.69 -12.07
N LYS A 78 -5.79 -7.04 -12.60
CA LYS A 78 -6.00 -7.20 -14.03
C LYS A 78 -5.78 -5.90 -14.80
N GLU A 79 -6.34 -4.78 -14.33
CA GLU A 79 -6.12 -3.46 -14.94
C GLU A 79 -4.63 -3.11 -14.95
N ILE A 80 -3.93 -3.25 -13.82
CA ILE A 80 -2.49 -2.97 -13.71
C ILE A 80 -1.69 -3.76 -14.74
N SER A 81 -2.04 -5.02 -15.04
CA SER A 81 -1.34 -5.83 -16.04
C SER A 81 -1.39 -5.23 -17.44
N ASN A 82 -2.44 -4.47 -17.75
CA ASN A 82 -2.57 -3.77 -19.03
C ASN A 82 -1.66 -2.54 -19.14
N TYR A 83 -1.25 -1.95 -18.02
CA TYR A 83 -0.48 -0.72 -17.96
C TYR A 83 1.00 -0.93 -17.63
N LEU A 84 1.41 -2.07 -17.09
CA LEU A 84 2.81 -2.33 -16.79
C LEU A 84 3.59 -2.59 -18.08
N ALA A 85 4.77 -1.99 -18.23
CA ALA A 85 5.69 -2.29 -19.29
C ALA A 85 6.24 -3.72 -19.15
N LYS A 86 6.68 -4.34 -20.24
CA LYS A 86 7.17 -5.73 -20.25
C LYS A 86 8.36 -5.94 -19.30
N ASP A 87 9.23 -4.93 -19.20
CA ASP A 87 10.38 -4.86 -18.30
C ASP A 87 10.10 -4.05 -17.03
N GLY A 88 8.83 -3.69 -16.80
CA GLY A 88 8.38 -2.89 -15.67
C GLY A 88 8.29 -3.71 -14.39
N VAL A 89 8.23 -2.95 -13.28
CA VAL A 89 8.10 -3.50 -11.93
C VAL A 89 6.81 -2.99 -11.29
N PHE A 90 6.05 -3.90 -10.72
CA PHE A 90 4.90 -3.60 -9.89
C PHE A 90 5.29 -3.74 -8.40
N LYS A 91 5.14 -2.67 -7.64
CA LYS A 91 5.36 -2.65 -6.20
C LYS A 91 4.05 -2.32 -5.49
N LEU A 92 3.65 -3.18 -4.56
CA LEU A 92 2.45 -2.95 -3.79
C LEU A 92 2.67 -3.26 -2.31
N MET A 93 1.90 -2.57 -1.47
CA MET A 93 1.75 -2.89 -0.05
C MET A 93 0.29 -3.22 0.23
N ILE A 94 0.06 -4.37 0.84
CA ILE A 94 -1.24 -4.82 1.35
C ILE A 94 -1.08 -5.35 2.77
N TYR A 95 -2.20 -5.64 3.46
CA TYR A 95 -2.18 -6.08 4.85
C TYR A 95 -2.01 -7.58 4.99
N SER A 96 -1.22 -7.98 6.00
CA SER A 96 -0.95 -9.38 6.34
C SER A 96 -1.98 -9.94 7.33
N SER A 97 -2.56 -11.10 7.03
CA SER A 97 -3.37 -11.85 7.98
C SER A 97 -2.53 -12.49 9.10
N ASP A 98 -1.28 -12.86 8.80
CA ASP A 98 -0.33 -13.41 9.77
C ASP A 98 0.50 -12.30 10.42
N SER A 99 -0.17 -11.38 11.10
CA SER A 99 0.49 -10.20 11.67
C SER A 99 0.11 -9.97 13.12
N TRP A 100 1.00 -9.31 13.87
CA TRP A 100 0.72 -8.87 15.23
C TRP A 100 -0.61 -8.10 15.30
N LYS A 101 -0.82 -7.17 14.38
CA LYS A 101 -2.03 -6.35 14.34
C LYS A 101 -3.29 -7.18 14.12
N ASN A 102 -3.27 -8.14 13.20
CA ASN A 102 -4.43 -8.99 12.94
C ASN A 102 -4.75 -9.88 14.15
N TYR A 103 -3.75 -10.38 14.86
CA TYR A 103 -3.98 -11.11 16.11
C TYR A 103 -4.62 -10.21 17.18
N MET A 104 -4.17 -8.96 17.32
CA MET A 104 -4.77 -8.01 18.26
C MET A 104 -6.25 -7.74 17.90
N ILE A 105 -6.57 -7.55 16.64
CA ILE A 105 -7.95 -7.37 16.15
C ILE A 105 -8.79 -8.61 16.47
N SER A 106 -8.26 -9.81 16.24
CA SER A 106 -8.99 -11.07 16.44
C SER A 106 -9.40 -11.33 17.89
N ILE A 107 -8.68 -10.77 18.86
CA ILE A 107 -9.02 -10.83 20.29
C ILE A 107 -9.80 -9.61 20.78
N GLY A 108 -10.30 -8.77 19.87
CA GLY A 108 -11.17 -7.62 20.16
C GLY A 108 -10.45 -6.36 20.61
N LEU A 109 -9.14 -6.26 20.40
CA LEU A 109 -8.41 -5.04 20.65
C LEU A 109 -8.47 -4.11 19.42
N ASP A 110 -8.85 -2.87 19.65
CA ASP A 110 -8.83 -1.83 18.63
C ASP A 110 -7.43 -1.65 18.03
N GLN A 111 -7.39 -1.48 16.72
CA GLN A 111 -6.15 -1.14 16.01
C GLN A 111 -6.41 0.01 15.05
N PRO A 112 -5.65 1.13 15.13
CA PRO A 112 -5.79 2.22 14.19
C PRO A 112 -5.49 1.75 12.75
N GLU A 113 -5.98 2.49 11.78
CA GLU A 113 -5.86 2.27 10.33
C GLU A 113 -6.74 1.16 9.74
N ALA A 114 -6.84 -0.01 10.41
CA ALA A 114 -7.59 -1.14 9.87
C ALA A 114 -9.09 -1.11 10.18
N GLN A 115 -9.52 -0.36 11.19
CA GLN A 115 -10.89 -0.42 11.72
C GLN A 115 -11.66 0.91 11.59
N TYR A 116 -10.96 2.04 11.54
CA TYR A 116 -11.62 3.34 11.58
C TYR A 116 -11.97 3.86 10.18
N GLY A 117 -13.29 3.87 9.87
CA GLY A 117 -13.82 4.52 8.68
C GLY A 117 -13.49 3.80 7.36
N CYS A 118 -12.95 2.59 7.43
CA CYS A 118 -12.63 1.81 6.25
C CYS A 118 -13.71 0.72 6.04
N PRO A 119 -14.60 0.86 5.03
CA PRO A 119 -15.69 -0.09 4.81
C PRO A 119 -15.20 -1.45 4.29
N VAL A 120 -14.03 -1.48 3.66
CA VAL A 120 -13.39 -2.68 3.13
C VAL A 120 -11.92 -2.67 3.51
N ALA A 121 -11.44 -3.76 4.12
CA ALA A 121 -10.03 -3.97 4.43
C ALA A 121 -9.74 -5.48 4.42
N TYR A 122 -9.20 -5.97 3.32
CA TYR A 122 -8.76 -7.36 3.20
C TYR A 122 -7.37 -7.54 3.80
N THR A 123 -7.14 -8.72 4.36
CA THR A 123 -5.82 -9.18 4.79
C THR A 123 -5.46 -10.45 4.04
N TYR A 124 -4.19 -10.69 3.82
CA TYR A 124 -3.69 -11.79 3.00
C TYR A 124 -2.59 -12.56 3.69
N THR A 125 -2.59 -13.89 3.52
CA THR A 125 -1.40 -14.72 3.69
C THR A 125 -0.49 -14.55 2.48
N GLU A 126 0.75 -15.07 2.56
CA GLU A 126 1.65 -15.07 1.39
C GLU A 126 1.10 -15.93 0.24
N ASP A 127 0.45 -17.07 0.53
CA ASP A 127 -0.18 -17.91 -0.47
C ASP A 127 -1.33 -17.19 -1.19
N GLU A 128 -2.17 -16.47 -0.44
CA GLU A 128 -3.25 -15.66 -1.02
C GLU A 128 -2.72 -14.49 -1.87
N VAL A 129 -1.50 -13.97 -1.60
CA VAL A 129 -0.84 -13.00 -2.49
C VAL A 129 -0.53 -13.62 -3.84
N TYR A 130 0.00 -14.85 -3.87
CA TYR A 130 0.24 -15.56 -5.14
C TYR A 130 -1.06 -15.82 -5.89
N GLU A 131 -2.15 -16.15 -5.19
CA GLU A 131 -3.48 -16.32 -5.81
C GLU A 131 -4.02 -15.00 -6.36
N LEU A 132 -3.90 -13.90 -5.61
CA LEU A 132 -4.36 -12.57 -6.03
C LEU A 132 -3.63 -12.07 -7.28
N LEU A 133 -2.31 -12.25 -7.34
CA LEU A 133 -1.50 -11.85 -8.49
C LEU A 133 -1.67 -12.80 -9.68
N GLY A 134 -2.08 -14.03 -9.39
CA GLY A 134 -2.55 -15.03 -10.36
C GLY A 134 -1.57 -15.33 -11.47
N ASP A 135 -2.14 -15.49 -12.67
CA ASP A 135 -1.37 -15.84 -13.85
C ASP A 135 -0.74 -14.64 -14.57
N GLN A 136 -1.04 -13.40 -14.11
CA GLN A 136 -0.54 -12.19 -14.76
C GLN A 136 0.88 -11.81 -14.31
N PHE A 137 1.25 -12.16 -13.06
CA PHE A 137 2.49 -11.67 -12.46
C PHE A 137 3.34 -12.79 -11.86
N ASP A 138 4.65 -12.65 -12.02
CA ASP A 138 5.66 -13.37 -11.24
C ASP A 138 6.01 -12.53 -10.00
N VAL A 139 5.84 -13.11 -8.82
CA VAL A 139 6.26 -12.49 -7.55
C VAL A 139 7.77 -12.65 -7.40
N LEU A 140 8.48 -11.52 -7.31
CA LEU A 140 9.94 -11.50 -7.14
C LEU A 140 10.35 -11.52 -5.66
N SER A 141 9.60 -10.82 -4.81
CA SER A 141 9.80 -10.82 -3.35
C SER A 141 8.52 -10.49 -2.61
N ILE A 142 8.39 -11.06 -1.40
CA ILE A 142 7.44 -10.64 -0.37
C ILE A 142 8.25 -10.39 0.89
N GLU A 143 8.18 -9.18 1.41
CA GLU A 143 8.83 -8.79 2.66
C GLU A 143 7.76 -8.33 3.64
N ARG A 144 8.00 -8.52 4.94
CA ARG A 144 7.10 -8.04 5.99
C ARG A 144 7.74 -6.87 6.72
N ASP A 145 6.90 -5.91 7.08
CA ASP A 145 7.31 -4.69 7.77
C ASP A 145 6.17 -4.15 8.62
N HIS A 146 6.51 -3.25 9.54
CA HIS A 146 5.60 -2.47 10.33
C HIS A 146 4.85 -3.25 11.43
N ILE A 147 5.27 -3.04 12.68
CA ILE A 147 4.47 -3.30 13.88
C ILE A 147 4.09 -1.96 14.51
N PHE A 148 2.81 -1.80 14.85
CA PHE A 148 2.33 -0.64 15.59
C PHE A 148 2.68 -0.78 17.08
N PRO A 149 3.66 -0.02 17.60
CA PRO A 149 4.18 -0.26 18.95
C PRO A 149 3.52 0.62 20.04
N TYR A 150 2.56 1.48 19.66
CA TYR A 150 2.06 2.52 20.57
C TYR A 150 0.73 2.13 21.23
N GLN A 151 0.49 2.66 22.41
CA GLN A 151 -0.79 2.61 23.09
C GLN A 151 -1.85 3.36 22.27
N ILE A 152 -3.01 2.76 22.10
CA ILE A 152 -4.02 3.25 21.15
C ILE A 152 -4.65 4.57 21.62
N GLU A 153 -5.06 4.68 22.90
CA GLU A 153 -5.74 5.86 23.38
C GLU A 153 -4.85 7.11 23.42
N PRO A 154 -3.57 7.04 23.85
CA PRO A 154 -2.63 8.15 23.66
C PRO A 154 -2.42 8.50 22.19
N TYR A 155 -2.22 7.48 21.34
CA TYR A 155 -2.00 7.70 19.91
C TYR A 155 -3.14 8.47 19.22
N LYS A 156 -4.40 8.16 19.56
CA LYS A 156 -5.57 8.92 19.06
C LYS A 156 -5.53 10.41 19.42
N LYS A 157 -4.76 10.78 20.44
CA LYS A 157 -4.54 12.18 20.89
C LYS A 157 -3.24 12.80 20.36
N GLY A 158 -2.50 12.07 19.53
CA GLY A 158 -1.22 12.49 18.99
C GLY A 158 -0.02 12.25 19.94
N GLU A 159 -0.21 11.43 20.97
CA GLU A 159 0.84 11.06 21.93
C GLU A 159 1.42 9.68 21.56
N TYR A 160 2.73 9.60 21.31
CA TYR A 160 3.42 8.40 20.86
C TYR A 160 4.04 7.62 22.03
N ILE A 161 3.18 7.12 22.94
CA ILE A 161 3.58 6.31 24.08
C ILE A 161 3.62 4.85 23.68
N LYS A 162 4.80 4.23 23.76
CA LYS A 162 4.94 2.79 23.44
C LYS A 162 4.25 1.92 24.49
N GLU A 163 3.80 0.75 24.07
CA GLU A 163 3.39 -0.30 24.98
C GLU A 163 4.61 -0.77 25.81
N PRO A 164 4.47 -1.06 27.13
CA PRO A 164 5.60 -1.42 27.98
C PRO A 164 6.42 -2.61 27.46
N TRP A 165 5.77 -3.59 26.85
CA TRP A 165 6.46 -4.74 26.26
C TRP A 165 7.32 -4.41 25.03
N PHE A 166 6.97 -3.34 24.29
CA PHE A 166 7.80 -2.84 23.18
C PHE A 166 8.86 -1.86 23.69
N GLU A 167 8.62 -1.13 24.78
CA GLU A 167 9.58 -0.19 25.32
C GLU A 167 10.80 -0.90 25.94
N THR A 168 10.57 -2.04 26.59
CA THR A 168 11.62 -2.85 27.24
C THR A 168 12.24 -3.91 26.33
N MET A 169 11.72 -4.09 25.13
CA MET A 169 12.19 -5.08 24.16
C MET A 169 13.51 -4.64 23.53
N PRO A 170 14.52 -5.54 23.44
CA PRO A 170 15.72 -5.26 22.65
C PRO A 170 15.37 -4.96 21.18
N ASN A 171 16.06 -4.00 20.57
CA ASN A 171 15.80 -3.60 19.19
C ASN A 171 15.91 -4.78 18.21
N GLU A 172 16.89 -5.66 18.41
CA GLU A 172 17.09 -6.85 17.58
C GLU A 172 15.89 -7.80 17.64
N MET A 173 15.24 -7.91 18.79
CA MET A 173 14.02 -8.70 18.94
C MET A 173 12.86 -8.04 18.24
N PHE A 174 12.71 -6.71 18.35
CA PHE A 174 11.68 -5.97 17.66
C PHE A 174 11.81 -6.11 16.14
N GLU A 175 13.01 -5.99 15.58
CA GLU A 175 13.28 -6.18 14.16
C GLU A 175 12.91 -7.60 13.67
N VAL A 176 13.19 -8.61 14.47
CA VAL A 176 12.80 -10.00 14.15
C VAL A 176 11.28 -10.17 14.16
N LEU A 177 10.59 -9.59 15.16
CA LEU A 177 9.13 -9.62 15.22
C LEU A 177 8.50 -8.90 14.04
N GLU A 178 9.03 -7.73 13.67
CA GLU A 178 8.54 -6.94 12.55
C GLU A 178 8.65 -7.70 11.23
N LYS A 179 9.77 -8.37 10.99
CA LYS A 179 9.95 -9.25 9.82
C LYS A 179 9.08 -10.50 9.83
N LYS A 180 8.65 -10.97 11.00
CA LYS A 180 7.83 -12.19 11.13
C LYS A 180 6.34 -11.89 11.23
N LEU A 181 5.96 -10.82 11.91
CA LEU A 181 4.59 -10.48 12.26
C LEU A 181 4.21 -9.06 11.84
N GLY A 182 4.95 -8.47 10.89
CA GLY A 182 4.66 -7.17 10.32
C GLY A 182 3.30 -7.13 9.64
N TRP A 183 2.64 -5.98 9.76
CA TRP A 183 1.31 -5.73 9.19
C TRP A 183 1.31 -5.56 7.68
N HIS A 184 2.41 -5.02 7.15
CA HIS A 184 2.56 -4.76 5.73
C HIS A 184 3.24 -5.91 5.02
N LEU A 185 2.61 -6.45 3.98
CA LEU A 185 3.26 -7.26 2.96
C LEU A 185 3.74 -6.32 1.86
N LEU A 186 5.06 -6.23 1.71
CA LEU A 186 5.74 -5.43 0.69
C LEU A 186 6.09 -6.36 -0.46
N ILE A 187 5.36 -6.23 -1.56
CA ILE A 187 5.43 -7.15 -2.67
C ILE A 187 6.08 -6.46 -3.87
N THR A 188 7.02 -7.15 -4.49
CA THR A 188 7.59 -6.78 -5.79
C THR A 188 7.26 -7.85 -6.80
N ALA A 189 6.67 -7.46 -7.92
CA ALA A 189 6.26 -8.36 -8.98
C ALA A 189 6.59 -7.79 -10.37
N LYS A 190 6.59 -8.64 -11.39
CA LYS A 190 6.73 -8.29 -12.82
C LYS A 190 5.66 -9.03 -13.61
N LEU A 191 5.39 -8.60 -14.84
CA LEU A 191 4.55 -9.37 -15.74
C LEU A 191 5.15 -10.77 -15.98
N LYS A 192 4.29 -11.76 -15.99
CA LYS A 192 4.65 -13.12 -16.40
C LYS A 192 4.94 -13.13 -17.89
N GLU A 193 5.97 -13.88 -18.32
CA GLU A 193 6.35 -14.00 -19.75
C GLU A 193 5.40 -14.94 -20.51
#